data_84c71cb7446ccb2949b97814f76a5e17
#
_entry.id   84c71cb7446ccb2949b97814f76a5e17
#
_cell.length_a   1.000
_cell.length_b   1.000
_cell.length_c   1.000
_cell.angle_alpha   90.00
_cell.angle_beta   90.00
_cell.angle_gamma   90.00
#
_symmetry.space_group_name_H-M   'P 1'
#
loop_
_entity.id
_entity.type
_entity.pdbx_description
1 polymer ?
#
loop_
_entity_poly.entity_id
_entity_poly.type
_entity_poly.pdbx_seq_one_letter_code
_entity_poly.pdbx_strand_id
1 'polypeptide(L)'
;EIKILGKNTASISPKLGINYSFNDKNTVGISYSLTHSPNNNINIIESQDVKQNSQPLQTILYDNDTRRKNKPTHLNNIYYRGKIGRWDIAFDNDIIASHTKSIQNIKQESEKSGNQNVNSTNNEDNTMVASKLVVSHPIGKGKMDVGGEFIYTDRQQKYVNEQNIIASTDDHIEESKYAGFISYSTPLGKVQLRAGMRYEHTVSDYYEKDVWVAGQSRSYDKLFPNASISFPIGKSNFNIGYTMKTRRPSYRELSSNMQYDDAFTYEGGNPLLRPEMIHDITMSASYRWIYMNVCFQHVTDAITSTIEMLPEAETPINVMSNINRSSLNKYSATLSLTPRIGIWSPRL
;
A
#
# COMPACT_ATOMS: atom_id res chain seq x y z
N GLU A 1 -3.75 -10.97 -28.92
CA GLU A 1 -5.07 -11.23 -28.32
C GLU A 1 -4.88 -11.85 -26.94
N ILE A 2 -5.61 -11.38 -25.93
CA ILE A 2 -5.55 -11.91 -24.56
C ILE A 2 -6.91 -12.50 -24.20
N LYS A 3 -6.94 -13.74 -23.72
CA LYS A 3 -8.15 -14.43 -23.29
C LYS A 3 -7.97 -15.01 -21.88
N ILE A 4 -8.79 -14.54 -20.94
CA ILE A 4 -8.86 -15.11 -19.58
C ILE A 4 -9.80 -16.32 -19.63
N LEU A 5 -9.28 -17.53 -19.40
CA LEU A 5 -10.05 -18.77 -19.47
C LEU A 5 -10.75 -19.11 -18.15
N GLY A 6 -10.19 -18.71 -17.02
CA GLY A 6 -10.77 -18.99 -15.72
C GLY A 6 -10.23 -18.10 -14.64
N LYS A 7 -11.12 -17.68 -13.74
CA LYS A 7 -10.79 -17.01 -12.50
C LYS A 7 -11.67 -17.57 -11.40
N ASN A 8 -11.07 -18.25 -10.45
CA ASN A 8 -11.77 -18.76 -9.27
C ASN A 8 -11.24 -18.06 -8.03
N THR A 9 -12.10 -17.35 -7.33
CA THR A 9 -11.75 -16.64 -6.10
C THR A 9 -12.82 -16.90 -5.04
N ALA A 10 -12.40 -17.40 -3.89
CA ALA A 10 -13.24 -17.50 -2.71
C ALA A 10 -12.49 -16.91 -1.51
N SER A 11 -13.19 -16.18 -0.65
CA SER A 11 -12.61 -15.63 0.57
C SER A 11 -13.58 -15.80 1.74
N ILE A 12 -13.04 -16.23 2.87
CA ILE A 12 -13.75 -16.37 4.14
C ILE A 12 -13.02 -15.49 5.16
N SER A 13 -13.78 -14.65 5.88
CA SER A 13 -13.18 -13.71 6.85
C SER A 13 -13.99 -13.67 8.16
N PRO A 14 -13.96 -14.73 8.99
CA PRO A 14 -14.57 -14.71 10.32
C PRO A 14 -13.82 -13.75 11.24
N LYS A 15 -14.58 -13.08 12.12
CA LYS A 15 -14.04 -12.23 13.18
C LYS A 15 -14.77 -12.54 14.49
N LEU A 16 -13.98 -12.70 15.56
CA LEU A 16 -14.45 -12.88 16.92
C LEU A 16 -13.81 -11.80 17.80
N GLY A 17 -14.52 -11.37 18.85
CA GLY A 17 -13.97 -10.40 19.78
C GLY A 17 -14.75 -10.37 21.09
N ILE A 18 -14.04 -9.97 22.15
CA ILE A 18 -14.58 -9.83 23.50
C ILE A 18 -14.17 -8.45 23.99
N ASN A 19 -15.12 -7.72 24.57
CA ASN A 19 -14.89 -6.45 25.22
C ASN A 19 -15.29 -6.56 26.69
N TYR A 20 -14.45 -6.01 27.57
CA TYR A 20 -14.73 -5.93 28.98
C TYR A 20 -14.65 -4.48 29.44
N SER A 21 -15.77 -3.97 29.98
CA SER A 21 -15.83 -2.63 30.56
C SER A 21 -15.71 -2.72 32.09
N PHE A 22 -14.62 -2.18 32.63
CA PHE A 22 -14.42 -2.09 34.08
C PHE A 22 -15.41 -1.11 34.74
N ASN A 23 -15.81 -0.10 33.95
CA ASN A 23 -16.81 0.89 34.29
C ASN A 23 -17.26 1.62 33.00
N ASP A 24 -18.14 2.60 33.09
CA ASP A 24 -18.70 3.37 31.98
C ASP A 24 -17.65 4.15 31.16
N LYS A 25 -16.41 4.25 31.65
CA LYS A 25 -15.33 5.07 31.07
C LYS A 25 -14.14 4.26 30.60
N ASN A 26 -14.05 2.98 30.96
CA ASN A 26 -12.85 2.19 30.71
C ASN A 26 -13.20 0.81 30.14
N THR A 27 -12.72 0.53 28.98
CA THR A 27 -12.95 -0.72 28.24
C THR A 27 -11.62 -1.26 27.70
N VAL A 28 -11.42 -2.55 27.87
CA VAL A 28 -10.39 -3.34 27.18
C VAL A 28 -11.08 -4.30 26.23
N GLY A 29 -10.47 -4.54 25.08
CA GLY A 29 -10.99 -5.52 24.14
C GLY A 29 -9.89 -6.29 23.47
N ILE A 30 -10.22 -7.50 23.07
CA ILE A 30 -9.40 -8.36 22.22
C ILE A 30 -10.26 -8.86 21.07
N SER A 31 -9.72 -8.82 19.87
CA SER A 31 -10.35 -9.41 18.71
C SER A 31 -9.36 -10.21 17.87
N TYR A 32 -9.86 -11.27 17.29
CA TYR A 32 -9.15 -12.10 16.34
C TYR A 32 -9.96 -12.17 15.06
N SER A 33 -9.32 -11.92 13.94
CA SER A 33 -9.88 -12.19 12.61
C SER A 33 -8.94 -13.04 11.77
N LEU A 34 -9.55 -13.90 11.00
CA LEU A 34 -8.87 -14.78 10.07
C LEU A 34 -9.39 -14.46 8.67
N THR A 35 -8.49 -14.24 7.71
CA THR A 35 -8.88 -14.15 6.30
C THR A 35 -8.22 -15.27 5.53
N HIS A 36 -9.02 -16.07 4.86
CA HIS A 36 -8.53 -17.21 4.09
C HIS A 36 -9.12 -17.19 2.67
N SER A 37 -8.21 -17.21 1.69
CA SER A 37 -8.53 -17.33 0.26
C SER A 37 -7.81 -18.56 -0.28
N PRO A 38 -8.39 -19.76 -0.14
CA PRO A 38 -7.68 -21.03 -0.33
C PRO A 38 -7.24 -21.27 -1.76
N ASN A 39 -8.00 -20.79 -2.72
CA ASN A 39 -7.74 -21.00 -4.14
C ASN A 39 -7.99 -19.70 -4.90
N ASN A 40 -6.96 -19.19 -5.52
CA ASN A 40 -7.05 -18.06 -6.44
C ASN A 40 -6.24 -18.42 -7.69
N ASN A 41 -6.92 -19.01 -8.67
CA ASN A 41 -6.32 -19.49 -9.91
C ASN A 41 -6.72 -18.57 -11.05
N ILE A 42 -5.75 -18.18 -11.86
CA ILE A 42 -5.99 -17.44 -13.10
C ILE A 42 -5.25 -18.20 -14.21
N ASN A 43 -5.96 -18.51 -15.27
CA ASN A 43 -5.38 -19.03 -16.51
C ASN A 43 -5.63 -18.03 -17.62
N ILE A 44 -4.57 -17.59 -18.28
CA ILE A 44 -4.58 -16.62 -19.36
C ILE A 44 -3.92 -17.25 -20.57
N ILE A 45 -4.62 -17.21 -21.71
CA ILE A 45 -4.03 -17.51 -23.01
C ILE A 45 -3.81 -16.18 -23.74
N GLU A 46 -2.61 -15.99 -24.22
CA GLU A 46 -2.21 -14.81 -24.96
C GLU A 46 -1.60 -15.21 -26.32
N SER A 47 -1.92 -14.44 -27.37
CA SER A 47 -1.32 -14.55 -28.69
C SER A 47 -0.66 -13.23 -29.04
N GLN A 48 0.63 -13.24 -29.30
CA GLN A 48 1.44 -12.08 -29.68
C GLN A 48 1.92 -12.22 -31.14
N ASP A 49 1.55 -11.27 -31.99
CA ASP A 49 2.09 -11.16 -33.36
C ASP A 49 3.36 -10.28 -33.35
N VAL A 50 4.50 -10.90 -33.54
CA VAL A 50 5.80 -10.22 -33.61
C VAL A 50 6.07 -9.76 -35.04
N LYS A 51 6.47 -8.49 -35.18
CA LYS A 51 6.82 -7.88 -36.48
C LYS A 51 8.25 -7.35 -36.45
N GLN A 52 8.95 -7.51 -37.56
CA GLN A 52 10.26 -6.88 -37.77
C GLN A 52 10.16 -5.97 -38.99
N ASN A 53 10.53 -4.69 -38.83
CA ASN A 53 10.40 -3.67 -39.90
C ASN A 53 8.98 -3.62 -40.51
N SER A 54 7.96 -3.73 -39.66
CA SER A 54 6.53 -3.75 -40.02
C SER A 54 6.07 -5.01 -40.81
N GLN A 55 6.94 -5.98 -41.02
CA GLN A 55 6.60 -7.26 -41.64
C GLN A 55 6.34 -8.32 -40.57
N PRO A 56 5.31 -9.17 -40.71
CA PRO A 56 5.07 -10.27 -39.79
C PRO A 56 6.31 -11.18 -39.69
N LEU A 57 6.77 -11.47 -38.48
CA LEU A 57 7.90 -12.33 -38.21
C LEU A 57 7.48 -13.70 -37.72
N GLN A 58 6.64 -13.74 -36.69
CA GLN A 58 6.08 -14.94 -36.08
C GLN A 58 4.90 -14.59 -35.17
N THR A 59 4.10 -15.60 -34.83
CA THR A 59 3.14 -15.53 -33.74
C THR A 59 3.64 -16.38 -32.58
N ILE A 60 3.55 -15.87 -31.36
CA ILE A 60 3.90 -16.59 -30.13
C ILE A 60 2.64 -16.78 -29.32
N LEU A 61 2.40 -18.01 -28.88
CA LEU A 61 1.28 -18.37 -28.01
C LEU A 61 1.80 -18.60 -26.60
N TYR A 62 1.10 -18.04 -25.61
CA TYR A 62 1.36 -18.22 -24.20
C TYR A 62 0.15 -18.83 -23.50
N ASP A 63 0.37 -19.86 -22.69
CA ASP A 63 -0.59 -20.40 -21.72
C ASP A 63 -0.01 -20.17 -20.32
N ASN A 64 -0.52 -19.16 -19.62
CA ASN A 64 -0.07 -18.76 -18.29
C ASN A 64 -1.09 -19.24 -17.24
N ASP A 65 -0.71 -20.27 -16.48
CA ASP A 65 -1.47 -20.79 -15.34
C ASP A 65 -0.83 -20.33 -14.04
N THR A 66 -1.49 -19.38 -13.36
CA THR A 66 -1.06 -18.87 -12.07
C THR A 66 -1.99 -19.35 -10.96
N ARG A 67 -1.42 -20.02 -9.96
CA ARG A 67 -2.12 -20.56 -8.80
C ARG A 67 -1.57 -19.96 -7.52
N ARG A 68 -2.45 -19.34 -6.71
CA ARG A 68 -2.11 -18.84 -5.39
C ARG A 68 -2.66 -19.77 -4.32
N LYS A 69 -1.76 -20.27 -3.46
CA LYS A 69 -2.05 -21.15 -2.31
C LYS A 69 -1.71 -20.36 -1.04
N ASN A 70 -2.66 -19.61 -0.52
CA ASN A 70 -2.45 -18.79 0.66
C ASN A 70 -2.81 -19.59 1.91
N LYS A 71 -1.96 -19.54 2.94
CA LYS A 71 -2.40 -19.89 4.30
C LYS A 71 -3.34 -18.79 4.83
N PRO A 72 -4.14 -19.07 5.86
CA PRO A 72 -4.92 -18.03 6.49
C PRO A 72 -4.05 -16.87 6.98
N THR A 73 -4.49 -15.63 6.73
CA THR A 73 -3.94 -14.45 7.36
C THR A 73 -4.59 -14.28 8.72
N HIS A 74 -3.78 -14.16 9.76
CA HIS A 74 -4.20 -13.97 11.13
C HIS A 74 -4.03 -12.52 11.52
N LEU A 75 -5.06 -11.90 12.08
CA LEU A 75 -5.03 -10.56 12.66
C LEU A 75 -5.54 -10.65 14.11
N ASN A 76 -4.67 -10.33 15.05
CA ASN A 76 -5.00 -10.14 16.46
C ASN A 76 -4.95 -8.65 16.77
N ASN A 77 -5.99 -8.14 17.45
CA ASN A 77 -6.03 -6.78 17.94
C ASN A 77 -6.33 -6.79 19.43
N ILE A 78 -5.55 -6.03 20.20
CA ILE A 78 -5.79 -5.73 21.61
C ILE A 78 -5.90 -4.23 21.71
N TYR A 79 -6.94 -3.75 22.39
CA TYR A 79 -7.11 -2.32 22.59
C TYR A 79 -7.56 -1.96 24.00
N TYR A 80 -7.24 -0.74 24.39
CA TYR A 80 -7.79 -0.08 25.57
C TYR A 80 -8.35 1.28 25.17
N ARG A 81 -9.54 1.60 25.70
CA ARG A 81 -10.17 2.91 25.62
C ARG A 81 -10.56 3.31 27.02
N GLY A 82 -10.03 4.42 27.49
CA GLY A 82 -10.28 4.82 28.87
C GLY A 82 -10.25 6.31 29.11
N LYS A 83 -10.87 6.71 30.21
CA LYS A 83 -10.86 8.08 30.72
C LYS A 83 -10.44 8.08 32.18
N ILE A 84 -9.32 8.74 32.49
CA ILE A 84 -8.78 8.91 33.83
C ILE A 84 -8.78 10.40 34.16
N GLY A 85 -9.73 10.83 34.99
CA GLY A 85 -9.95 12.25 35.25
C GLY A 85 -10.32 13.00 33.97
N ARG A 86 -9.47 13.92 33.50
CA ARG A 86 -9.65 14.70 32.26
C ARG A 86 -8.83 14.14 31.08
N TRP A 87 -8.13 13.03 31.29
CA TRP A 87 -7.31 12.38 30.26
C TRP A 87 -8.09 11.29 29.54
N ASP A 88 -8.20 11.38 28.22
CA ASP A 88 -8.69 10.27 27.41
C ASP A 88 -7.49 9.47 26.89
N ILE A 89 -7.50 8.16 27.06
CA ILE A 89 -6.40 7.25 26.68
C ILE A 89 -6.92 6.24 25.69
N ALA A 90 -6.22 6.12 24.56
CA ALA A 90 -6.49 5.12 23.53
C ALA A 90 -5.19 4.36 23.24
N PHE A 91 -5.22 3.06 23.44
CA PHE A 91 -4.14 2.14 23.05
C PHE A 91 -4.66 1.11 22.08
N ASP A 92 -3.90 0.82 21.04
CA ASP A 92 -4.15 -0.24 20.07
C ASP A 92 -2.85 -1.03 19.86
N ASN A 93 -2.98 -2.34 19.76
CA ASN A 93 -1.91 -3.23 19.35
C ASN A 93 -2.45 -4.24 18.35
N ASP A 94 -1.88 -4.27 17.16
CA ASP A 94 -2.21 -5.18 16.08
C ASP A 94 -1.03 -6.12 15.81
N ILE A 95 -1.33 -7.41 15.64
CA ILE A 95 -0.37 -8.42 15.22
C ILE A 95 -0.94 -9.13 14.01
N ILE A 96 -0.23 -9.06 12.89
CA ILE A 96 -0.62 -9.67 11.61
C ILE A 96 0.42 -10.70 11.23
N ALA A 97 -0.02 -11.88 10.82
CA ALA A 97 0.81 -12.91 10.23
C ALA A 97 0.15 -13.45 8.97
N SER A 98 0.89 -13.51 7.88
CA SER A 98 0.41 -14.02 6.60
C SER A 98 1.47 -14.81 5.87
N HIS A 99 1.02 -15.81 5.10
CA HIS A 99 1.87 -16.59 4.21
C HIS A 99 1.17 -16.75 2.86
N THR A 100 1.87 -16.41 1.80
CA THR A 100 1.39 -16.53 0.42
C THR A 100 2.35 -17.39 -0.39
N LYS A 101 1.81 -18.35 -1.13
CA LYS A 101 2.55 -19.11 -2.14
C LYS A 101 1.90 -18.92 -3.50
N SER A 102 2.66 -18.42 -4.47
CA SER A 102 2.24 -18.31 -5.88
C SER A 102 3.06 -19.27 -6.72
N ILE A 103 2.39 -20.04 -7.55
CA ILE A 103 3.01 -20.95 -8.54
C ILE A 103 2.55 -20.46 -9.90
N GLN A 104 3.50 -20.18 -10.77
CA GLN A 104 3.24 -19.72 -12.13
C GLN A 104 3.88 -20.71 -13.11
N ASN A 105 3.09 -21.20 -14.06
CA ASN A 105 3.56 -22.03 -15.15
C ASN A 105 3.19 -21.34 -16.46
N ILE A 106 4.19 -20.95 -17.24
CA ILE A 106 4.00 -20.33 -18.54
C ILE A 106 4.54 -21.31 -19.58
N LYS A 107 3.67 -21.70 -20.51
CA LYS A 107 4.05 -22.44 -21.72
C LYS A 107 4.06 -21.45 -22.87
N GLN A 108 5.20 -21.34 -23.49
CA GLN A 108 5.39 -20.54 -24.71
C GLN A 108 5.53 -21.48 -25.89
N GLU A 109 4.78 -21.25 -26.95
CA GLU A 109 4.89 -21.95 -28.22
C GLU A 109 5.20 -20.97 -29.33
N SER A 110 6.25 -21.23 -30.09
CA SER A 110 6.72 -20.35 -31.17
C SER A 110 7.39 -21.17 -32.26
N GLU A 111 7.02 -20.90 -33.50
CA GLU A 111 7.60 -21.58 -34.67
C GLU A 111 9.09 -21.25 -34.87
N LYS A 112 9.53 -20.03 -34.55
CA LYS A 112 10.91 -19.58 -34.77
C LYS A 112 11.79 -19.62 -33.52
N SER A 113 11.24 -19.25 -32.36
CA SER A 113 11.99 -19.21 -31.10
C SER A 113 11.96 -20.51 -30.32
N GLY A 114 11.20 -21.53 -30.83
CA GLY A 114 11.03 -22.80 -30.15
C GLY A 114 10.06 -22.72 -28.97
N ASN A 115 9.73 -23.89 -28.42
CA ASN A 115 8.84 -24.01 -27.28
C ASN A 115 9.64 -23.86 -25.99
N GLN A 116 9.10 -23.11 -25.02
CA GLN A 116 9.72 -22.88 -23.73
C GLN A 116 8.67 -23.04 -22.61
N ASN A 117 9.12 -23.64 -21.50
CA ASN A 117 8.33 -23.68 -20.28
C ASN A 117 9.07 -22.87 -19.19
N VAL A 118 8.32 -22.00 -18.52
CA VAL A 118 8.85 -21.19 -17.41
C VAL A 118 8.02 -21.48 -16.18
N ASN A 119 8.63 -22.20 -15.22
CA ASN A 119 7.99 -22.57 -13.95
C ASN A 119 8.59 -21.73 -12.83
N SER A 120 7.77 -20.98 -12.14
CA SER A 120 8.21 -20.12 -11.04
C SER A 120 7.37 -20.35 -9.79
N THR A 121 8.02 -20.32 -8.65
CA THR A 121 7.37 -20.36 -7.34
C THR A 121 7.83 -19.16 -6.53
N ASN A 122 6.88 -18.40 -6.00
CA ASN A 122 7.12 -17.30 -5.07
C ASN A 122 6.46 -17.61 -3.72
N ASN A 123 7.25 -17.67 -2.65
CA ASN A 123 6.79 -17.81 -1.28
C ASN A 123 7.04 -16.49 -0.56
N GLU A 124 6.04 -16.00 0.16
CA GLU A 124 6.12 -14.78 0.95
C GLU A 124 5.58 -15.05 2.34
N ASP A 125 6.41 -14.79 3.35
CA ASP A 125 6.04 -14.76 4.76
C ASP A 125 6.11 -13.32 5.25
N ASN A 126 5.09 -12.89 5.99
CA ASN A 126 5.04 -11.54 6.52
C ASN A 126 4.44 -11.54 7.92
N THR A 127 5.17 -10.95 8.86
CA THR A 127 4.73 -10.68 10.22
C THR A 127 4.85 -9.19 10.51
N MET A 128 3.80 -8.60 11.08
CA MET A 128 3.78 -7.20 11.48
C MET A 128 3.21 -7.06 12.87
N VAL A 129 3.87 -6.24 13.69
CA VAL A 129 3.38 -5.77 14.98
C VAL A 129 3.27 -4.26 14.94
N ALA A 130 2.09 -3.73 15.26
CA ALA A 130 1.84 -2.29 15.30
C ALA A 130 1.22 -1.90 16.64
N SER A 131 1.87 -1.01 17.38
CA SER A 131 1.39 -0.49 18.65
C SER A 131 1.23 1.02 18.58
N LYS A 132 0.10 1.55 19.05
CA LYS A 132 -0.20 2.97 19.07
C LYS A 132 -0.83 3.39 20.38
N LEU A 133 -0.28 4.42 20.99
CA LEU A 133 -0.83 5.07 22.19
C LEU A 133 -1.18 6.53 21.86
N VAL A 134 -2.37 6.95 22.21
CA VAL A 134 -2.83 8.35 22.12
C VAL A 134 -3.37 8.77 23.47
N VAL A 135 -2.88 9.88 23.97
CA VAL A 135 -3.36 10.53 25.20
C VAL A 135 -3.86 11.91 24.83
N SER A 136 -5.10 12.19 25.20
CA SER A 136 -5.77 13.44 24.91
C SER A 136 -6.13 14.18 26.19
N HIS A 137 -5.96 15.51 26.19
CA HIS A 137 -6.31 16.35 27.32
C HIS A 137 -6.94 17.67 26.86
N PRO A 138 -8.04 18.13 27.49
CA PRO A 138 -8.58 19.46 27.22
C PRO A 138 -7.64 20.55 27.74
N ILE A 139 -7.25 21.50 26.89
CA ILE A 139 -6.41 22.66 27.22
C ILE A 139 -7.14 23.92 26.76
N GLY A 140 -7.48 24.78 27.72
CA GLY A 140 -8.29 25.96 27.44
C GLY A 140 -9.66 25.58 26.83
N LYS A 141 -9.98 26.14 25.65
CA LYS A 141 -11.18 25.81 24.88
C LYS A 141 -10.95 24.65 23.88
N GLY A 142 -9.70 24.17 23.79
CA GLY A 142 -9.32 23.17 22.82
C GLY A 142 -8.97 21.82 23.45
N LYS A 143 -8.46 20.92 22.61
CA LYS A 143 -8.01 19.58 22.97
C LYS A 143 -6.63 19.35 22.38
N MET A 144 -5.72 18.88 23.20
CA MET A 144 -4.39 18.42 22.81
C MET A 144 -4.37 16.90 22.77
N ASP A 145 -3.81 16.35 21.69
CA ASP A 145 -3.52 14.93 21.55
C ASP A 145 -2.01 14.76 21.44
N VAL A 146 -1.44 13.86 22.23
CA VAL A 146 -0.04 13.45 22.19
C VAL A 146 0.00 11.93 22.08
N GLY A 147 0.89 11.40 21.26
CA GLY A 147 0.94 9.95 21.09
C GLY A 147 2.25 9.44 20.53
N GLY A 148 2.39 8.12 20.59
CA GLY A 148 3.48 7.37 20.01
C GLY A 148 2.98 6.18 19.21
N GLU A 149 3.77 5.75 18.24
CA GLU A 149 3.50 4.58 17.41
C GLU A 149 4.80 3.82 17.18
N PHE A 150 4.74 2.51 17.31
CA PHE A 150 5.80 1.59 16.96
C PHE A 150 5.24 0.58 15.97
N ILE A 151 5.95 0.36 14.85
CA ILE A 151 5.61 -0.71 13.90
C ILE A 151 6.89 -1.48 13.62
N TYR A 152 6.80 -2.79 13.73
CA TYR A 152 7.83 -3.74 13.29
C TYR A 152 7.25 -4.63 12.21
N THR A 153 7.98 -4.81 11.13
CA THR A 153 7.63 -5.71 10.02
C THR A 153 8.83 -6.60 9.71
N ASP A 154 8.57 -7.89 9.68
CA ASP A 154 9.48 -8.92 9.20
C ASP A 154 8.84 -9.55 7.96
N ARG A 155 9.58 -9.52 6.84
CA ARG A 155 9.12 -10.09 5.58
C ARG A 155 10.22 -10.88 4.89
N GLN A 156 9.90 -12.12 4.59
CA GLN A 156 10.75 -13.00 3.81
C GLN A 156 10.08 -13.32 2.48
N GLN A 157 10.84 -13.29 1.40
CA GLN A 157 10.37 -13.62 0.06
C GLN A 157 11.40 -14.50 -0.64
N LYS A 158 10.95 -15.68 -1.09
CA LYS A 158 11.78 -16.61 -1.85
C LYS A 158 11.14 -16.89 -3.19
N TYR A 159 11.83 -16.46 -4.25
CA TYR A 159 11.45 -16.72 -5.63
C TYR A 159 12.40 -17.76 -6.24
N VAL A 160 11.83 -18.77 -6.86
CA VAL A 160 12.58 -19.84 -7.54
C VAL A 160 12.05 -19.99 -8.94
N ASN A 161 12.94 -19.86 -9.93
CA ASN A 161 12.67 -20.23 -11.32
C ASN A 161 13.42 -21.52 -11.64
N GLU A 162 12.66 -22.59 -11.94
CA GLU A 162 13.21 -23.95 -12.09
C GLU A 162 14.16 -24.09 -13.30
N GLN A 163 13.92 -23.33 -14.35
CA GLN A 163 14.70 -23.35 -15.59
C GLN A 163 15.87 -22.37 -15.58
N ASN A 164 16.04 -21.57 -14.52
CA ASN A 164 17.05 -20.51 -14.41
C ASN A 164 17.03 -19.48 -15.57
N ILE A 165 15.86 -19.27 -16.19
CA ILE A 165 15.66 -18.22 -17.20
C ILE A 165 15.76 -16.86 -16.55
N ILE A 166 15.27 -16.78 -15.30
CA ILE A 166 15.39 -15.62 -14.42
C ILE A 166 16.10 -16.08 -13.15
N ALA A 167 16.93 -15.21 -12.59
CA ALA A 167 17.64 -15.50 -11.36
C ALA A 167 16.66 -15.74 -10.20
N SER A 168 16.90 -16.81 -9.44
CA SER A 168 16.18 -17.05 -8.20
C SER A 168 16.69 -16.13 -7.10
N THR A 169 15.79 -15.58 -6.29
CA THR A 169 16.09 -14.65 -5.20
C THR A 169 15.61 -15.16 -3.85
N ASP A 170 16.27 -14.74 -2.78
CA ASP A 170 15.91 -15.02 -1.40
C ASP A 170 16.12 -13.72 -0.61
N ASP A 171 15.05 -12.95 -0.46
CA ASP A 171 15.07 -11.60 0.10
C ASP A 171 14.43 -11.60 1.49
N HIS A 172 15.05 -10.90 2.45
CA HIS A 172 14.51 -10.68 3.77
C HIS A 172 14.58 -9.19 4.11
N ILE A 173 13.48 -8.61 4.60
CA ILE A 173 13.39 -7.21 5.00
C ILE A 173 12.86 -7.15 6.43
N GLU A 174 13.64 -6.52 7.30
CA GLU A 174 13.25 -6.12 8.65
C GLU A 174 13.06 -4.61 8.70
N GLU A 175 11.87 -4.13 9.03
CA GLU A 175 11.60 -2.71 9.16
C GLU A 175 11.09 -2.37 10.55
N SER A 176 11.74 -1.43 11.21
CA SER A 176 11.30 -0.82 12.47
C SER A 176 10.97 0.66 12.26
N LYS A 177 9.78 1.07 12.66
CA LYS A 177 9.34 2.46 12.62
C LYS A 177 8.91 2.94 14.00
N TYR A 178 9.48 4.05 14.42
CA TYR A 178 9.14 4.77 15.65
C TYR A 178 8.56 6.12 15.29
N ALA A 179 7.44 6.49 15.88
CA ALA A 179 6.86 7.81 15.65
C ALA A 179 6.33 8.43 16.94
N GLY A 180 6.54 9.74 17.06
CA GLY A 180 5.93 10.57 18.09
C GLY A 180 5.13 11.70 17.44
N PHE A 181 3.98 12.06 18.00
CA PHE A 181 3.16 13.13 17.45
C PHE A 181 2.47 13.95 18.52
N ILE A 182 2.20 15.20 18.17
CA ILE A 182 1.39 16.14 18.95
C ILE A 182 0.42 16.85 18.01
N SER A 183 -0.81 17.07 18.44
CA SER A 183 -1.74 17.95 17.75
C SER A 183 -2.60 18.73 18.73
N TYR A 184 -3.01 19.93 18.31
CA TYR A 184 -3.91 20.77 19.08
C TYR A 184 -5.08 21.19 18.18
N SER A 185 -6.28 21.09 18.71
CA SER A 185 -7.51 21.53 18.03
C SER A 185 -8.31 22.46 18.94
N THR A 186 -8.79 23.59 18.42
CA THR A 186 -9.53 24.59 19.23
C THR A 186 -10.59 25.30 18.41
N PRO A 187 -11.78 25.57 18.97
CA PRO A 187 -12.75 26.47 18.41
C PRO A 187 -12.33 27.94 18.66
N LEU A 188 -12.37 28.76 17.61
CA LEU A 188 -12.22 30.21 17.68
C LEU A 188 -13.51 30.86 17.15
N GLY A 189 -14.47 31.06 18.02
CA GLY A 189 -15.83 31.46 17.62
C GLY A 189 -16.50 30.36 16.78
N LYS A 190 -16.82 30.67 15.52
CA LYS A 190 -17.38 29.71 14.56
C LYS A 190 -16.33 28.95 13.75
N VAL A 191 -15.05 29.28 13.93
CA VAL A 191 -13.92 28.68 13.23
C VAL A 191 -13.35 27.54 14.07
N GLN A 192 -13.09 26.40 13.45
CA GLN A 192 -12.35 25.30 14.07
C GLN A 192 -10.94 25.26 13.48
N LEU A 193 -9.92 25.37 14.35
CA LEU A 193 -8.53 25.27 13.98
C LEU A 193 -7.95 23.95 14.48
N ARG A 194 -7.08 23.34 13.70
CA ARG A 194 -6.25 22.21 14.10
C ARG A 194 -4.87 22.38 13.52
N ALA A 195 -3.84 22.06 14.33
CA ALA A 195 -2.45 21.97 13.86
C ALA A 195 -1.78 20.79 14.58
N GLY A 196 -0.85 20.15 13.91
CA GLY A 196 -0.12 19.01 14.46
C GLY A 196 1.21 18.79 13.75
N MET A 197 2.05 18.03 14.42
CA MET A 197 3.35 17.60 13.95
C MET A 197 3.56 16.14 14.33
N ARG A 198 4.10 15.36 13.40
CA ARG A 198 4.53 13.98 13.63
C ARG A 198 5.98 13.84 13.19
N TYR A 199 6.79 13.24 14.02
CA TYR A 199 8.15 12.81 13.71
C TYR A 199 8.16 11.30 13.53
N GLU A 200 8.85 10.80 12.50
CA GLU A 200 9.08 9.38 12.28
C GLU A 200 10.57 9.10 12.08
N HIS A 201 11.05 8.09 12.78
CA HIS A 201 12.33 7.42 12.56
C HIS A 201 12.08 6.02 12.04
N THR A 202 12.69 5.68 10.91
CA THR A 202 12.54 4.36 10.28
C THR A 202 13.90 3.77 9.99
N VAL A 203 14.07 2.50 10.36
CA VAL A 203 15.22 1.66 10.00
C VAL A 203 14.66 0.49 9.20
N SER A 204 15.24 0.24 8.04
CA SER A 204 14.88 -0.88 7.15
C SER A 204 16.16 -1.59 6.76
N ASP A 205 16.34 -2.80 7.24
CA ASP A 205 17.46 -3.67 6.93
C ASP A 205 17.04 -4.67 5.83
N TYR A 206 17.87 -4.78 4.82
CA TYR A 206 17.66 -5.66 3.67
C TYR A 206 18.75 -6.71 3.65
N TYR A 207 18.34 -7.96 3.47
CA TYR A 207 19.22 -9.11 3.36
C TYR A 207 18.92 -9.85 2.05
N GLU A 208 19.97 -10.29 1.37
CA GLU A 208 19.91 -11.20 0.24
C GLU A 208 20.61 -12.50 0.64
N LYS A 209 19.89 -13.64 0.60
CA LYS A 209 20.39 -14.94 1.05
C LYS A 209 21.04 -14.86 2.44
N ASP A 210 20.35 -14.24 3.39
CA ASP A 210 20.78 -14.01 4.78
C ASP A 210 22.03 -13.11 4.93
N VAL A 211 22.50 -12.46 3.86
CA VAL A 211 23.61 -11.50 3.90
C VAL A 211 23.08 -10.08 3.87
N TRP A 212 23.40 -9.29 4.89
CA TRP A 212 23.00 -7.88 4.96
C TRP A 212 23.59 -7.05 3.80
N VAL A 213 22.77 -6.26 3.14
CA VAL A 213 23.12 -5.46 1.95
C VAL A 213 23.07 -3.97 2.28
N ALA A 214 24.22 -3.38 2.52
CA ALA A 214 24.37 -1.96 2.89
C ALA A 214 23.71 -0.98 1.91
N GLY A 215 23.81 -1.25 0.60
CA GLY A 215 23.27 -0.37 -0.45
C GLY A 215 21.73 -0.36 -0.52
N GLN A 216 21.07 -1.32 0.09
CA GLN A 216 19.61 -1.48 0.10
C GLN A 216 19.01 -1.25 1.50
N SER A 217 19.83 -1.33 2.55
CA SER A 217 19.45 -0.99 3.93
C SER A 217 19.43 0.52 4.13
N ARG A 218 18.49 1.03 4.93
CA ARG A 218 18.22 2.49 5.05
C ARG A 218 17.78 2.87 6.44
N SER A 219 18.21 4.07 6.85
CA SER A 219 17.67 4.76 8.02
C SER A 219 17.34 6.19 7.64
N TYR A 220 16.18 6.68 8.05
CA TYR A 220 15.76 8.06 7.77
C TYR A 220 14.82 8.62 8.80
N ASP A 221 14.91 9.95 8.96
CA ASP A 221 14.11 10.77 9.85
C ASP A 221 13.22 11.70 9.03
N LYS A 222 11.95 11.83 9.40
CA LYS A 222 11.00 12.69 8.71
C LYS A 222 10.03 13.39 9.65
N LEU A 223 9.71 14.64 9.32
CA LEU A 223 8.70 15.44 10.00
C LEU A 223 7.48 15.60 9.08
N PHE A 224 6.30 15.41 9.65
CA PHE A 224 5.01 15.48 8.95
C PHE A 224 4.11 16.52 9.61
N PRO A 225 4.19 17.79 9.21
CA PRO A 225 3.26 18.81 9.66
C PRO A 225 1.86 18.61 9.05
N ASN A 226 0.84 18.98 9.81
CA ASN A 226 -0.52 19.11 9.32
C ASN A 226 -1.20 20.32 9.96
N ALA A 227 -2.10 20.95 9.22
CA ALA A 227 -2.93 22.05 9.71
C ALA A 227 -4.26 22.04 8.97
N SER A 228 -5.35 22.43 9.65
CA SER A 228 -6.64 22.64 8.99
C SER A 228 -7.45 23.75 9.66
N ILE A 229 -8.26 24.41 8.83
CA ILE A 229 -9.24 25.42 9.25
C ILE A 229 -10.59 25.06 8.67
N SER A 230 -11.61 25.02 9.53
CA SER A 230 -12.99 24.81 9.13
C SER A 230 -13.84 25.99 9.60
N PHE A 231 -14.67 26.55 8.74
CA PHE A 231 -15.50 27.70 9.06
C PHE A 231 -16.79 27.75 8.23
N PRO A 232 -17.89 28.23 8.81
CA PRO A 232 -19.12 28.48 8.08
C PRO A 232 -19.15 29.88 7.46
N ILE A 233 -19.70 30.02 6.25
CA ILE A 233 -20.07 31.28 5.62
C ILE A 233 -21.57 31.17 5.22
N GLY A 234 -22.44 31.86 5.92
CA GLY A 234 -23.88 31.76 5.70
C GLY A 234 -24.38 30.35 5.97
N LYS A 235 -24.86 29.64 4.92
CA LYS A 235 -25.32 28.24 4.95
C LYS A 235 -24.30 27.24 4.42
N SER A 236 -23.10 27.72 4.07
CA SER A 236 -22.01 26.91 3.53
C SER A 236 -20.99 26.62 4.61
N ASN A 237 -20.38 25.42 4.57
CA ASN A 237 -19.23 25.08 5.39
C ASN A 237 -18.03 24.88 4.50
N PHE A 238 -16.90 25.46 4.91
CA PHE A 238 -15.61 25.36 4.24
C PHE A 238 -14.61 24.65 5.12
N ASN A 239 -13.76 23.83 4.51
CA ASN A 239 -12.59 23.26 5.17
C ASN A 239 -11.39 23.41 4.24
N ILE A 240 -10.28 23.91 4.77
CA ILE A 240 -8.99 23.98 4.08
C ILE A 240 -7.99 23.22 4.96
N GLY A 241 -7.29 22.29 4.37
CA GLY A 241 -6.30 21.47 5.05
C GLY A 241 -5.00 21.40 4.29
N TYR A 242 -3.91 21.34 5.03
CA TYR A 242 -2.59 20.97 4.57
C TYR A 242 -2.11 19.76 5.35
N THR A 243 -1.56 18.75 4.66
CA THR A 243 -0.98 17.57 5.27
C THR A 243 0.25 17.15 4.48
N MET A 244 1.36 16.96 5.18
CA MET A 244 2.52 16.27 4.63
C MET A 244 2.44 14.79 5.00
N LYS A 245 2.62 13.91 4.04
CA LYS A 245 2.57 12.46 4.21
C LYS A 245 3.58 11.77 3.31
N THR A 246 3.86 10.50 3.56
CA THR A 246 4.74 9.68 2.73
C THR A 246 3.99 8.50 2.13
N ARG A 247 4.34 8.13 0.90
CA ARG A 247 4.04 6.81 0.33
C ARG A 247 5.37 6.02 0.28
N ARG A 248 5.42 4.94 1.01
CA ARG A 248 6.56 4.04 0.94
C ARG A 248 6.40 3.10 -0.24
N PRO A 249 7.50 2.73 -0.91
CA PRO A 249 7.45 1.65 -1.86
C PRO A 249 6.88 0.39 -1.18
N SER A 250 6.04 -0.34 -1.89
CA SER A 250 5.62 -1.67 -1.43
C SER A 250 6.82 -2.63 -1.47
N TYR A 251 6.75 -3.69 -0.69
CA TYR A 251 7.81 -4.69 -0.69
C TYR A 251 8.02 -5.35 -2.07
N ARG A 252 6.95 -5.49 -2.87
CA ARG A 252 7.06 -5.95 -4.26
C ARG A 252 7.87 -4.96 -5.11
N GLU A 253 7.66 -3.66 -4.93
CA GLU A 253 8.43 -2.62 -5.62
C GLU A 253 9.90 -2.61 -5.16
N LEU A 254 10.20 -3.02 -3.93
CA LEU A 254 11.55 -3.09 -3.36
C LEU A 254 12.27 -4.42 -3.61
N SER A 255 11.56 -5.46 -4.03
CA SER A 255 12.16 -6.79 -4.25
C SER A 255 13.22 -6.73 -5.35
N SER A 256 14.29 -7.50 -5.21
CA SER A 256 15.26 -7.73 -6.28
C SER A 256 14.75 -8.72 -7.33
N ASN A 257 13.60 -9.35 -7.06
CA ASN A 257 13.00 -10.36 -7.91
C ASN A 257 12.56 -9.81 -9.26
N MET A 258 12.94 -10.48 -10.34
CA MET A 258 12.35 -10.35 -11.67
C MET A 258 11.38 -11.50 -11.93
N GLN A 259 10.27 -11.21 -12.59
CA GLN A 259 9.29 -12.20 -13.04
C GLN A 259 9.26 -12.23 -14.56
N TYR A 260 9.17 -13.41 -15.12
CA TYR A 260 8.96 -13.63 -16.54
C TYR A 260 7.49 -13.32 -16.88
N ASP A 261 7.26 -12.42 -17.80
CA ASP A 261 5.93 -12.12 -18.34
C ASP A 261 5.79 -12.75 -19.72
N ASP A 262 6.70 -12.41 -20.62
CA ASP A 262 6.81 -13.01 -21.95
C ASP A 262 8.28 -12.99 -22.45
N ALA A 263 8.52 -13.45 -23.69
CA ALA A 263 9.86 -13.55 -24.30
C ALA A 263 10.59 -12.20 -24.43
N PHE A 264 9.86 -11.09 -24.36
CA PHE A 264 10.40 -9.72 -24.57
C PHE A 264 10.19 -8.83 -23.36
N THR A 265 9.50 -9.31 -22.33
CA THR A 265 9.07 -8.50 -21.18
C THR A 265 9.29 -9.24 -19.88
N TYR A 266 10.06 -8.63 -18.98
CA TYR A 266 10.21 -9.05 -17.59
C TYR A 266 9.65 -7.95 -16.69
N GLU A 267 9.09 -8.31 -15.54
CA GLU A 267 8.66 -7.36 -14.52
C GLU A 267 9.58 -7.49 -13.30
N GLY A 268 10.15 -6.38 -12.84
CA GLY A 268 11.08 -6.37 -11.71
C GLY A 268 10.78 -5.28 -10.70
N GLY A 269 11.16 -5.53 -9.46
CA GLY A 269 11.22 -4.48 -8.44
C GLY A 269 12.51 -3.65 -8.58
N ASN A 270 12.66 -2.67 -7.70
CA ASN A 270 13.85 -1.83 -7.58
C ASN A 270 14.15 -1.57 -6.10
N PRO A 271 15.11 -2.29 -5.52
CA PRO A 271 15.49 -2.11 -4.12
C PRO A 271 16.00 -0.71 -3.77
N LEU A 272 16.37 0.09 -4.78
CA LEU A 272 16.88 1.46 -4.60
C LEU A 272 15.78 2.52 -4.48
N LEU A 273 14.51 2.16 -4.56
CA LEU A 273 13.40 3.11 -4.43
C LEU A 273 13.39 3.78 -3.07
N ARG A 274 13.14 5.10 -3.08
CA ARG A 274 12.96 5.93 -1.91
C ARG A 274 11.49 6.24 -1.68
N PRO A 275 11.06 6.47 -0.43
CA PRO A 275 9.70 6.91 -0.16
C PRO A 275 9.37 8.25 -0.81
N GLU A 276 8.19 8.34 -1.44
CA GLU A 276 7.62 9.61 -1.91
C GLU A 276 7.27 10.51 -0.71
N MET A 277 7.49 11.81 -0.88
CA MET A 277 6.97 12.82 0.04
C MET A 277 5.85 13.58 -0.65
N ILE A 278 4.69 13.66 -0.01
CA ILE A 278 3.47 14.21 -0.58
C ILE A 278 3.03 15.40 0.26
N HIS A 279 3.08 16.60 -0.31
CA HIS A 279 2.44 17.80 0.21
C HIS A 279 1.03 17.86 -0.37
N ASP A 280 0.03 17.76 0.49
CA ASP A 280 -1.38 17.67 0.13
C ASP A 280 -2.11 18.90 0.65
N ILE A 281 -2.68 19.70 -0.26
CA ILE A 281 -3.54 20.84 0.05
C ILE A 281 -4.94 20.49 -0.42
N THR A 282 -5.89 20.42 0.50
CA THR A 282 -7.27 20.07 0.21
C THR A 282 -8.19 21.21 0.61
N MET A 283 -9.12 21.57 -0.27
CA MET A 283 -10.22 22.50 0.01
C MET A 283 -11.53 21.79 -0.24
N SER A 284 -12.41 21.79 0.75
CA SER A 284 -13.79 21.31 0.58
C SER A 284 -14.81 22.36 0.95
N ALA A 285 -15.93 22.37 0.24
CA ALA A 285 -17.06 23.24 0.48
C ALA A 285 -18.36 22.45 0.40
N SER A 286 -19.29 22.72 1.32
CA SER A 286 -20.62 22.13 1.28
C SER A 286 -21.68 23.22 1.39
N TYR A 287 -22.71 23.13 0.54
CA TYR A 287 -23.89 23.99 0.59
C TYR A 287 -25.13 23.19 0.30
N ARG A 288 -25.98 23.00 1.30
CA ARG A 288 -27.19 22.18 1.19
C ARG A 288 -26.88 20.77 0.67
N TRP A 289 -27.21 20.48 -0.59
CA TRP A 289 -27.03 19.23 -1.29
C TRP A 289 -25.84 19.22 -2.27
N ILE A 290 -25.03 20.30 -2.27
CA ILE A 290 -23.84 20.44 -3.10
C ILE A 290 -22.62 20.23 -2.20
N TYR A 291 -21.72 19.35 -2.62
CA TYR A 291 -20.40 19.16 -2.03
C TYR A 291 -19.34 19.27 -3.11
N MET A 292 -18.33 20.07 -2.86
CA MET A 292 -17.16 20.24 -3.72
C MET A 292 -15.89 19.92 -2.94
N ASN A 293 -14.97 19.21 -3.55
CA ASN A 293 -13.63 18.98 -3.02
C ASN A 293 -12.59 19.23 -4.13
N VAL A 294 -11.55 19.98 -3.80
CA VAL A 294 -10.40 20.24 -4.67
C VAL A 294 -9.16 19.85 -3.89
N CYS A 295 -8.28 19.08 -4.52
CA CYS A 295 -7.03 18.64 -3.93
C CYS A 295 -5.88 18.94 -4.88
N PHE A 296 -4.83 19.54 -4.36
CA PHE A 296 -3.54 19.69 -5.00
C PHE A 296 -2.49 18.90 -4.23
N GLN A 297 -1.71 18.08 -4.94
CA GLN A 297 -0.61 17.34 -4.37
C GLN A 297 0.68 17.65 -5.12
N HIS A 298 1.71 18.05 -4.38
CA HIS A 298 3.08 18.10 -4.86
C HIS A 298 3.82 16.88 -4.28
N VAL A 299 4.28 15.99 -5.16
CA VAL A 299 4.95 14.74 -4.80
C VAL A 299 6.42 14.85 -5.17
N THR A 300 7.32 14.71 -4.22
CA THR A 300 8.76 14.60 -4.47
C THR A 300 9.20 13.14 -4.35
N ASP A 301 10.29 12.77 -5.04
CA ASP A 301 10.74 11.39 -5.20
C ASP A 301 9.61 10.47 -5.71
N ALA A 302 8.77 10.98 -6.64
CA ALA A 302 7.59 10.29 -7.13
C ALA A 302 7.95 8.92 -7.75
N ILE A 303 7.34 7.85 -7.26
CA ILE A 303 7.56 6.50 -7.79
C ILE A 303 6.70 6.33 -9.04
N THR A 304 7.34 6.10 -10.17
CA THR A 304 6.70 5.94 -11.47
C THR A 304 7.23 4.70 -12.17
N SER A 305 6.39 4.04 -12.95
CA SER A 305 6.83 2.92 -13.78
C SER A 305 7.77 3.41 -14.88
N THR A 306 8.75 2.59 -15.19
CA THR A 306 9.70 2.76 -16.30
C THR A 306 9.85 1.44 -17.05
N ILE A 307 10.32 1.54 -18.29
CA ILE A 307 10.70 0.39 -19.10
C ILE A 307 12.15 0.63 -19.51
N GLU A 308 13.00 -0.33 -19.19
CA GLU A 308 14.42 -0.30 -19.53
C GLU A 308 14.78 -1.56 -20.32
N MET A 309 15.66 -1.43 -21.28
CA MET A 309 16.14 -2.58 -22.04
C MET A 309 17.23 -3.30 -21.25
N LEU A 310 17.15 -4.63 -21.16
CA LEU A 310 18.19 -5.45 -20.52
C LEU A 310 19.48 -5.43 -21.39
N PRO A 311 20.60 -4.86 -20.89
CA PRO A 311 21.75 -4.53 -21.74
C PRO A 311 22.49 -5.75 -22.32
N GLU A 312 22.41 -6.91 -21.67
CA GLU A 312 23.22 -8.10 -22.00
C GLU A 312 22.41 -9.22 -22.70
N ALA A 313 21.15 -8.96 -23.05
CA ALA A 313 20.31 -9.97 -23.69
C ALA A 313 20.60 -10.06 -25.20
N GLU A 314 20.77 -11.27 -25.74
CA GLU A 314 20.92 -11.51 -27.19
C GLU A 314 19.70 -11.06 -27.99
N THR A 315 18.52 -11.14 -27.40
CA THR A 315 17.27 -10.59 -27.91
C THR A 315 16.86 -9.39 -27.05
N PRO A 316 16.28 -8.31 -27.63
CA PRO A 316 15.81 -7.17 -26.85
C PRO A 316 14.75 -7.58 -25.84
N ILE A 317 15.08 -7.51 -24.55
CA ILE A 317 14.17 -7.77 -23.42
C ILE A 317 13.93 -6.45 -22.71
N ASN A 318 12.68 -6.09 -22.53
CA ASN A 318 12.25 -4.94 -21.76
C ASN A 318 12.01 -5.35 -20.30
N VAL A 319 12.56 -4.61 -19.36
CA VAL A 319 12.29 -4.75 -17.94
C VAL A 319 11.34 -3.64 -17.51
N MET A 320 10.13 -4.00 -17.14
CA MET A 320 9.18 -3.08 -16.52
C MET A 320 9.50 -2.99 -15.02
N SER A 321 9.83 -1.81 -14.55
CA SER A 321 10.21 -1.57 -13.15
C SER A 321 9.70 -0.20 -12.68
N ASN A 322 10.13 0.21 -11.49
CA ASN A 322 9.79 1.51 -10.92
C ASN A 322 11.05 2.32 -10.62
N ILE A 323 10.97 3.63 -10.80
CA ILE A 323 12.02 4.58 -10.46
C ILE A 323 11.45 5.77 -9.69
N ASN A 324 12.31 6.44 -8.90
CA ASN A 324 11.97 7.74 -8.35
C ASN A 324 12.24 8.84 -9.38
N ARG A 325 11.22 9.63 -9.69
CA ARG A 325 11.36 10.90 -10.42
C ARG A 325 11.41 12.07 -9.44
N SER A 326 12.04 13.17 -9.83
CA SER A 326 12.27 14.32 -8.96
C SER A 326 10.97 14.89 -8.35
N SER A 327 9.97 15.15 -9.15
CA SER A 327 8.68 15.62 -8.67
C SER A 327 7.53 15.38 -9.65
N LEU A 328 6.31 15.40 -9.12
CA LEU A 328 5.05 15.27 -9.86
C LEU A 328 3.97 16.11 -9.16
N ASN A 329 3.18 16.85 -9.93
CA ASN A 329 2.01 17.58 -9.45
C ASN A 329 0.73 16.83 -9.86
N LYS A 330 -0.18 16.65 -8.90
CA LYS A 330 -1.50 16.06 -9.13
C LYS A 330 -2.59 17.03 -8.73
N TYR A 331 -3.60 17.16 -9.58
CA TYR A 331 -4.79 17.97 -9.33
C TYR A 331 -6.01 17.07 -9.40
N SER A 332 -6.90 17.19 -8.45
CA SER A 332 -8.20 16.51 -8.50
C SER A 332 -9.31 17.42 -8.03
N ALA A 333 -10.46 17.35 -8.68
CA ALA A 333 -11.65 18.06 -8.29
C ALA A 333 -12.83 17.09 -8.34
N THR A 334 -13.65 17.11 -7.30
CA THR A 334 -14.87 16.29 -7.19
C THR A 334 -16.02 17.21 -6.88
N LEU A 335 -17.09 17.13 -7.66
CA LEU A 335 -18.37 17.76 -7.39
C LEU A 335 -19.41 16.66 -7.17
N SER A 336 -20.07 16.66 -6.03
CA SER A 336 -21.13 15.72 -5.71
C SER A 336 -22.44 16.48 -5.48
N LEU A 337 -23.48 16.05 -6.16
CA LEU A 337 -24.82 16.60 -6.07
C LEU A 337 -25.78 15.55 -5.52
N THR A 338 -26.43 15.84 -4.38
CA THR A 338 -27.36 14.92 -3.71
C THR A 338 -28.70 15.62 -3.41
N PRO A 339 -29.40 16.14 -4.45
CA PRO A 339 -30.67 16.81 -4.23
C PRO A 339 -31.74 15.84 -3.74
N ARG A 340 -32.66 16.34 -2.91
CA ARG A 340 -33.86 15.61 -2.52
C ARG A 340 -35.07 16.16 -3.25
N ILE A 341 -35.67 15.35 -4.12
CA ILE A 341 -36.81 15.72 -4.95
C ILE A 341 -37.98 14.82 -4.56
N GLY A 342 -38.77 15.26 -3.56
CA GLY A 342 -39.82 14.44 -2.98
C GLY A 342 -39.25 13.20 -2.29
N ILE A 343 -39.62 12.01 -2.77
CA ILE A 343 -39.11 10.69 -2.27
C ILE A 343 -37.79 10.28 -2.93
N TRP A 344 -37.33 10.99 -3.93
CA TRP A 344 -36.13 10.68 -4.69
C TRP A 344 -34.90 11.37 -4.10
N SER A 345 -33.78 10.64 -4.01
CA SER A 345 -32.49 11.15 -3.54
C SER A 345 -31.37 10.71 -4.49
N PRO A 346 -31.35 11.25 -5.73
CA PRO A 346 -30.29 10.91 -6.67
C PRO A 346 -28.93 11.38 -6.15
N ARG A 347 -27.88 10.65 -6.49
CA ARG A 347 -26.50 11.01 -6.25
C ARG A 347 -25.76 11.10 -7.60
N LEU A 348 -25.24 12.27 -7.90
CA LEU A 348 -24.48 12.60 -9.11
C LEU A 348 -23.06 13.02 -8.74
#